data_4cfc4790585c512038415e09a1f40517
#
_entry.id   4cfc4790585c512038415e09a1f40517
#
_cell.length_a   1.000
_cell.length_b   1.000
_cell.length_c   1.000
_cell.angle_alpha   90.00
_cell.angle_beta   90.00
_cell.angle_gamma   90.00
#
_symmetry.space_group_name_H-M   'P 1'
#
loop_
_entity.id
_entity.type
_entity.pdbx_description
1 polymer ?
#
loop_
_entity_poly.entity_id
_entity_poly.type
_entity_poly.pdbx_seq_one_letter_code
_entity_poly.pdbx_strand_id
1 'polypeptide(L)'
;MIKIYLFIFVIQMFGNINAKNILSSRETAITRAIDLVGPAVASINVEQQTASVSFDPFFGIIYPKDIYPMKNSGSGVVISPDGFLMTNYHVVENAERITATLSGGDEFNAEIIGFDNTSDLALLKLDGSDFPFAN
;
A
#
# COMPACT_ATOMS: atom_id res chain seq x y z
N MET A 1 -39.60 -28.02 40.68
CA MET A 1 -39.60 -26.58 40.44
C MET A 1 -38.27 -25.89 40.72
N ILE A 2 -37.53 -26.27 41.75
CA ILE A 2 -36.23 -25.63 42.14
C ILE A 2 -35.12 -25.77 41.06
N LYS A 3 -35.08 -26.86 40.30
CA LYS A 3 -34.06 -27.08 39.25
C LYS A 3 -34.16 -26.12 38.03
N ILE A 4 -35.35 -25.61 37.72
CA ILE A 4 -35.57 -24.68 36.61
C ILE A 4 -35.06 -23.27 36.97
N TYR A 5 -35.23 -22.83 38.21
CA TYR A 5 -34.74 -21.53 38.67
C TYR A 5 -33.23 -21.47 38.77
N LEU A 6 -32.58 -22.59 39.11
CA LEU A 6 -31.11 -22.67 39.13
C LEU A 6 -30.53 -22.55 37.71
N PHE A 7 -31.21 -23.15 36.72
CA PHE A 7 -30.75 -23.08 35.34
C PHE A 7 -30.90 -21.67 34.70
N ILE A 8 -31.99 -20.97 35.05
CA ILE A 8 -32.22 -19.59 34.63
C ILE A 8 -31.22 -18.63 35.29
N PHE A 9 -30.87 -18.86 36.54
CA PHE A 9 -29.88 -18.05 37.27
C PHE A 9 -28.46 -18.20 36.71
N VAL A 10 -28.07 -19.40 36.28
CA VAL A 10 -26.78 -19.66 35.62
C VAL A 10 -26.71 -19.01 34.28
N ILE A 11 -27.79 -19.01 33.46
CA ILE A 11 -27.84 -18.33 32.17
C ILE A 11 -27.73 -16.80 32.32
N GLN A 12 -28.31 -16.22 33.38
CA GLN A 12 -28.17 -14.80 33.67
C GLN A 12 -26.76 -14.40 34.14
N MET A 13 -26.01 -15.29 34.77
CA MET A 13 -24.62 -15.02 35.17
C MET A 13 -23.65 -15.00 33.99
N PHE A 14 -23.93 -15.76 32.92
CA PHE A 14 -23.12 -15.77 31.68
C PHE A 14 -23.56 -14.76 30.63
N GLY A 15 -24.70 -14.08 30.83
CA GLY A 15 -25.32 -13.18 29.85
C GLY A 15 -24.70 -11.77 29.74
N ASN A 16 -23.67 -11.42 30.53
CA ASN A 16 -23.06 -10.10 30.51
C ASN A 16 -21.56 -10.10 30.09
N ILE A 17 -21.19 -10.94 29.14
CA ILE A 17 -19.93 -10.71 28.42
C ILE A 17 -20.19 -9.57 27.45
N ASN A 18 -19.86 -8.37 27.89
CA ASN A 18 -20.06 -7.16 27.13
C ASN A 18 -19.13 -7.20 25.90
N ALA A 19 -19.70 -7.48 24.72
CA ALA A 19 -18.97 -7.55 23.44
C ALA A 19 -18.14 -6.28 23.18
N LYS A 20 -18.56 -5.14 23.73
CA LYS A 20 -17.82 -3.89 23.71
C LYS A 20 -16.43 -3.98 24.36
N ASN A 21 -16.28 -4.76 25.44
CA ASN A 21 -14.99 -4.90 26.14
C ASN A 21 -14.00 -5.80 25.38
N ILE A 22 -14.50 -6.71 24.54
CA ILE A 22 -13.65 -7.58 23.72
C ILE A 22 -13.10 -6.81 22.51
N LEU A 23 -13.86 -5.89 21.96
CA LEU A 23 -13.44 -5.04 20.85
C LEU A 23 -12.44 -3.98 21.31
N SER A 24 -12.66 -3.33 22.46
CA SER A 24 -11.75 -2.31 23.00
C SER A 24 -10.40 -2.88 23.46
N SER A 25 -10.34 -4.15 23.89
CA SER A 25 -9.10 -4.80 24.29
C SER A 25 -8.17 -5.18 23.13
N ARG A 26 -8.68 -5.14 21.88
CA ARG A 26 -7.89 -5.39 20.66
C ARG A 26 -7.34 -4.11 20.03
N GLU A 27 -7.74 -2.95 20.52
CA GLU A 27 -7.26 -1.66 20.04
C GLU A 27 -5.86 -1.39 20.60
N THR A 28 -4.86 -1.82 19.84
CA THR A 28 -3.44 -1.55 20.15
C THR A 28 -3.00 -0.23 19.51
N ALA A 29 -1.87 0.33 19.91
CA ALA A 29 -1.27 1.49 19.27
C ALA A 29 -1.06 1.27 17.75
N ILE A 30 -0.82 0.01 17.36
CA ILE A 30 -0.62 -0.38 15.95
C ILE A 30 -1.95 -0.28 15.18
N THR A 31 -3.05 -0.82 15.72
CA THR A 31 -4.36 -0.74 15.04
C THR A 31 -4.82 0.70 14.87
N ARG A 32 -4.60 1.55 15.87
CA ARG A 32 -4.89 2.99 15.74
C ARG A 32 -4.05 3.67 14.67
N ALA A 33 -2.76 3.35 14.59
CA ALA A 33 -1.89 3.89 13.55
C ALA A 33 -2.37 3.47 12.15
N ILE A 34 -2.76 2.19 11.97
CA ILE A 34 -3.31 1.69 10.71
C ILE A 34 -4.62 2.41 10.35
N ASP A 35 -5.52 2.60 11.31
CA ASP A 35 -6.80 3.29 11.07
C ASP A 35 -6.60 4.75 10.68
N LEU A 36 -5.58 5.42 11.23
CA LEU A 36 -5.27 6.83 10.94
C LEU A 36 -4.56 7.01 9.60
N VAL A 37 -3.57 6.16 9.30
CA VAL A 37 -2.68 6.36 8.14
C VAL A 37 -3.08 5.46 6.97
N GLY A 38 -3.77 4.34 7.22
CA GLY A 38 -4.16 3.38 6.19
C GLY A 38 -4.85 3.97 4.97
N PRO A 39 -5.80 4.92 5.11
CA PRO A 39 -6.42 5.58 3.96
C PRO A 39 -5.44 6.32 3.05
N ALA A 40 -4.33 6.82 3.60
CA ALA A 40 -3.28 7.55 2.88
C ALA A 40 -2.21 6.64 2.26
N VAL A 41 -2.22 5.34 2.58
CA VAL A 41 -1.26 4.39 2.00
C VAL A 41 -1.73 3.94 0.63
N ALA A 42 -0.83 4.00 -0.34
CA ALA A 42 -1.07 3.56 -1.70
C ALA A 42 -0.16 2.39 -2.10
N SER A 43 -0.70 1.47 -2.89
CA SER A 43 0.09 0.52 -3.67
C SER A 43 0.50 1.18 -4.97
N ILE A 44 1.79 1.18 -5.28
CA ILE A 44 2.34 1.79 -6.49
C ILE A 44 2.63 0.66 -7.48
N ASN A 45 2.10 0.77 -8.69
CA ASN A 45 2.37 -0.14 -9.78
C ASN A 45 3.15 0.62 -10.87
N VAL A 46 4.23 0.03 -11.32
CA VAL A 46 5.17 0.63 -12.27
C VAL A 46 5.31 -0.27 -13.47
N GLU A 47 5.16 0.30 -14.65
CA GLU A 47 5.46 -0.35 -15.92
C GLU A 47 6.80 0.19 -16.44
N GLN A 48 7.70 -0.72 -16.78
CA GLN A 48 9.04 -0.44 -17.30
C GLN A 48 9.27 -1.29 -18.56
N GLN A 49 10.19 -0.86 -19.43
CA GLN A 49 10.70 -1.73 -20.47
C GLN A 49 12.04 -2.32 -20.06
N THR A 50 12.15 -3.63 -20.21
CA THR A 50 13.39 -4.35 -19.98
C THR A 50 13.85 -4.99 -21.28
N ALA A 51 15.12 -4.78 -21.62
CA ALA A 51 15.75 -5.42 -22.77
C ALA A 51 16.46 -6.69 -22.30
N SER A 52 16.15 -7.83 -22.94
CA SER A 52 17.03 -8.99 -22.86
C SER A 52 18.25 -8.78 -23.76
N VAL A 53 19.36 -9.30 -23.33
CA VAL A 53 20.59 -9.35 -24.15
C VAL A 53 20.92 -10.79 -24.51
N SER A 54 21.40 -11.01 -25.70
CA SER A 54 21.92 -12.29 -26.15
C SER A 54 23.42 -12.19 -26.37
N PHE A 55 24.14 -13.24 -25.99
CA PHE A 55 25.58 -13.37 -26.24
C PHE A 55 25.78 -14.31 -27.42
N ASP A 56 26.53 -13.84 -28.45
CA ASP A 56 26.98 -14.68 -29.54
C ASP A 56 28.36 -15.24 -29.19
N PRO A 57 28.47 -16.55 -28.93
CA PRO A 57 29.74 -17.16 -28.53
C PRO A 57 30.76 -17.26 -29.67
N PHE A 58 30.34 -17.15 -30.93
CA PHE A 58 31.20 -17.22 -32.08
C PHE A 58 31.92 -15.90 -32.36
N PHE A 59 31.19 -14.79 -32.24
CA PHE A 59 31.71 -13.44 -32.44
C PHE A 59 32.09 -12.73 -31.14
N GLY A 60 31.77 -13.28 -29.98
CA GLY A 60 32.07 -12.70 -28.67
C GLY A 60 31.31 -11.39 -28.40
N ILE A 61 30.21 -11.14 -29.07
CA ILE A 61 29.42 -9.88 -28.98
C ILE A 61 28.14 -10.09 -28.20
N ILE A 62 27.74 -9.02 -27.50
CA ILE A 62 26.45 -8.94 -26.80
C ILE A 62 25.57 -7.98 -27.62
N TYR A 63 24.35 -8.41 -27.93
CA TYR A 63 23.36 -7.58 -28.64
C TYR A 63 22.00 -7.64 -27.96
N PRO A 64 21.21 -6.53 -28.05
CA PRO A 64 19.83 -6.54 -27.58
C PRO A 64 19.02 -7.55 -28.38
N LYS A 65 18.21 -8.37 -27.70
CA LYS A 65 17.39 -9.38 -28.35
C LYS A 65 15.93 -8.98 -28.40
N ASP A 66 15.31 -8.86 -27.23
CA ASP A 66 13.89 -8.58 -27.12
C ASP A 66 13.67 -7.49 -26.06
N ILE A 67 12.67 -6.62 -26.30
CA ILE A 67 12.18 -5.65 -25.32
C ILE A 67 10.82 -6.16 -24.85
N TYR A 68 10.63 -6.29 -23.56
CA TYR A 68 9.37 -6.71 -22.97
C TYR A 68 8.98 -5.83 -21.77
N PRO A 69 7.66 -5.63 -21.57
CA PRO A 69 7.18 -4.88 -20.43
C PRO A 69 7.46 -5.67 -19.13
N MET A 70 8.00 -4.98 -18.16
CA MET A 70 8.19 -5.48 -16.80
C MET A 70 7.31 -4.67 -15.87
N LYS A 71 6.64 -5.36 -14.94
CA LYS A 71 5.83 -4.71 -13.92
C LYS A 71 6.49 -4.88 -12.55
N ASN A 72 6.67 -3.77 -11.89
CA ASN A 72 7.14 -3.71 -10.52
C ASN A 72 6.05 -3.11 -9.63
N SER A 73 6.11 -3.38 -8.34
CA SER A 73 5.19 -2.78 -7.37
C SER A 73 5.93 -2.37 -6.10
N GLY A 74 5.42 -1.34 -5.47
CA GLY A 74 5.92 -0.83 -4.20
C GLY A 74 4.79 -0.20 -3.40
N SER A 75 5.15 0.56 -2.38
CA SER A 75 4.20 1.28 -1.54
C SER A 75 4.61 2.74 -1.42
N GLY A 76 3.63 3.60 -1.17
CA GLY A 76 3.86 5.01 -0.90
C GLY A 76 2.82 5.56 0.06
N VAL A 77 3.02 6.79 0.49
CA VAL A 77 2.14 7.49 1.41
C VAL A 77 1.79 8.84 0.83
N VAL A 78 0.50 9.13 0.71
CA VAL A 78 0.00 10.45 0.34
C VAL A 78 0.25 11.41 1.51
N ILE A 79 0.93 12.54 1.24
CA ILE A 79 1.37 13.51 2.24
C ILE A 79 0.64 14.84 2.15
N SER A 80 -0.23 15.01 1.15
CA SER A 80 -1.07 16.22 1.03
C SER A 80 -2.40 15.93 0.34
N PRO A 81 -3.45 16.72 0.59
CA PRO A 81 -4.75 16.54 -0.05
C PRO A 81 -4.71 16.82 -1.55
N ASP A 82 -3.70 17.52 -2.04
CA ASP A 82 -3.48 17.77 -3.47
C ASP A 82 -2.90 16.55 -4.20
N GLY A 83 -2.60 15.44 -3.49
CA GLY A 83 -2.10 14.21 -4.09
C GLY A 83 -0.59 14.13 -4.25
N PHE A 84 0.19 14.86 -3.44
CA PHE A 84 1.62 14.54 -3.33
C PHE A 84 1.80 13.24 -2.56
N LEU A 85 2.55 12.31 -3.15
CA LEU A 85 2.80 10.98 -2.62
C LEU A 85 4.30 10.74 -2.52
N MET A 86 4.75 10.26 -1.37
CA MET A 86 6.14 9.90 -1.11
C MET A 86 6.33 8.39 -1.22
N THR A 87 7.40 7.98 -1.91
CA THR A 87 7.80 6.58 -2.08
C THR A 87 9.32 6.46 -2.14
N ASN A 88 9.83 5.23 -2.28
CA ASN A 88 11.24 5.01 -2.52
C ASN A 88 11.59 5.23 -4.00
N TYR A 89 12.78 5.78 -4.27
CA TYR A 89 13.23 6.03 -5.64
C TYR A 89 13.38 4.75 -6.44
N HIS A 90 13.94 3.69 -5.86
CA HIS A 90 14.12 2.41 -6.58
C HIS A 90 12.80 1.78 -7.06
N VAL A 91 11.65 2.14 -6.45
CA VAL A 91 10.31 1.68 -6.90
C VAL A 91 9.95 2.28 -8.26
N VAL A 92 10.30 3.55 -8.49
CA VAL A 92 9.88 4.34 -9.66
C VAL A 92 11.01 4.59 -10.66
N GLU A 93 12.21 4.12 -10.37
CA GLU A 93 13.36 4.25 -11.25
C GLU A 93 13.06 3.62 -12.62
N ASN A 94 13.38 4.33 -13.71
CA ASN A 94 13.12 3.91 -15.10
C ASN A 94 11.64 3.59 -15.42
N ALA A 95 10.69 4.14 -14.66
CA ALA A 95 9.27 3.98 -14.91
C ALA A 95 8.84 4.68 -16.21
N GLU A 96 8.10 3.97 -17.07
CA GLU A 96 7.38 4.55 -18.22
C GLU A 96 5.98 5.01 -17.80
N ARG A 97 5.36 4.25 -16.92
CA ARG A 97 4.05 4.55 -16.36
C ARG A 97 4.03 4.19 -14.88
N ILE A 98 3.43 5.07 -14.11
CA ILE A 98 3.22 4.88 -12.67
C ILE A 98 1.73 5.03 -12.40
N THR A 99 1.16 4.07 -11.68
CA THR A 99 -0.19 4.17 -11.13
C THR A 99 -0.16 3.90 -9.63
N ALA A 100 -1.01 4.58 -8.88
CA ALA A 100 -1.15 4.40 -7.46
C ALA A 100 -2.59 3.98 -7.13
N THR A 101 -2.74 2.89 -6.39
CA THR A 101 -4.03 2.38 -5.92
C THR A 101 -4.15 2.65 -4.43
N LEU A 102 -5.14 3.45 -4.03
CA LEU A 102 -5.44 3.74 -2.63
C LEU A 102 -6.21 2.59 -1.97
N SER A 103 -6.32 2.63 -0.65
CA SER A 103 -7.01 1.61 0.15
C SER A 103 -8.48 1.39 -0.22
N GLY A 104 -9.14 2.40 -0.83
CA GLY A 104 -10.49 2.31 -1.38
C GLY A 104 -10.60 1.49 -2.67
N GLY A 105 -9.48 1.17 -3.32
CA GLY A 105 -9.42 0.48 -4.61
C GLY A 105 -9.39 1.41 -5.82
N ASP A 106 -9.48 2.73 -5.62
CA ASP A 106 -9.36 3.71 -6.69
C ASP A 106 -7.91 3.80 -7.18
N GLU A 107 -7.74 3.83 -8.51
CA GLU A 107 -6.46 3.90 -9.18
C GLU A 107 -6.27 5.27 -9.84
N PHE A 108 -5.09 5.85 -9.65
CA PHE A 108 -4.71 7.17 -10.15
C PHE A 108 -3.39 7.09 -10.90
N ASN A 109 -3.26 7.83 -12.02
CA ASN A 109 -1.95 8.03 -12.63
C ASN A 109 -1.09 8.90 -11.73
N ALA A 110 0.21 8.68 -11.79
CA ALA A 110 1.18 9.44 -11.02
C ALA A 110 2.36 9.88 -11.88
N GLU A 111 2.86 11.09 -11.62
CA GLU A 111 4.04 11.66 -12.27
C GLU A 111 5.14 11.91 -11.24
N ILE A 112 6.41 11.70 -11.62
CA ILE A 112 7.55 11.99 -10.77
C ILE A 112 7.80 13.51 -10.77
N ILE A 113 7.70 14.14 -9.61
CA ILE A 113 8.00 15.57 -9.41
C ILE A 113 9.46 15.79 -9.06
N GLY A 114 10.04 14.87 -8.32
CA GLY A 114 11.45 14.91 -7.93
C GLY A 114 11.87 13.65 -7.20
N PHE A 115 13.19 13.44 -7.13
CA PHE A 115 13.76 12.31 -6.39
C PHE A 115 15.15 12.64 -5.87
N ASP A 116 15.56 11.90 -4.86
CA ASP A 116 16.93 11.83 -4.34
C ASP A 116 17.38 10.37 -4.28
N ASN A 117 18.28 10.00 -5.18
CA ASN A 117 18.82 8.66 -5.26
C ASN A 117 19.67 8.31 -4.02
N THR A 118 20.33 9.30 -3.41
CA THR A 118 21.20 9.06 -2.24
C THR A 118 20.38 8.64 -1.02
N SER A 119 19.22 9.25 -0.82
CA SER A 119 18.29 8.94 0.28
C SER A 119 17.25 7.89 -0.10
N ASP A 120 17.24 7.41 -1.34
CA ASP A 120 16.23 6.51 -1.90
C ASP A 120 14.81 7.05 -1.72
N LEU A 121 14.58 8.32 -2.03
CA LEU A 121 13.27 8.98 -1.92
C LEU A 121 12.81 9.51 -3.27
N ALA A 122 11.51 9.40 -3.53
CA ALA A 122 10.84 10.02 -4.67
C ALA A 122 9.53 10.67 -4.24
N LEU A 123 9.24 11.82 -4.85
CA LEU A 123 7.99 12.55 -4.71
C LEU A 123 7.20 12.42 -6.02
N LEU A 124 5.99 11.91 -5.90
CA LEU A 124 5.04 11.76 -7.00
C LEU A 124 3.89 12.74 -6.83
N LYS A 125 3.22 13.05 -7.94
CA LYS A 125 1.96 13.79 -8.00
C LYS A 125 0.90 12.89 -8.62
N LEU A 126 -0.17 12.65 -7.88
CA LEU A 126 -1.36 11.93 -8.36
C LEU A 126 -2.27 12.87 -9.14
N ASP A 127 -2.92 12.32 -10.17
CA ASP A 127 -3.97 13.02 -10.90
C ASP A 127 -5.24 13.09 -10.05
N GLY A 128 -5.64 14.30 -9.65
CA GLY A 128 -6.84 14.52 -8.85
C GLY A 128 -6.63 15.47 -7.68
N SER A 129 -7.61 15.50 -6.78
CA SER A 129 -7.64 16.30 -5.56
C SER A 129 -8.44 15.61 -4.46
N ASP A 130 -8.39 16.18 -3.25
CA ASP A 130 -9.14 15.72 -2.08
C ASP A 130 -8.75 14.31 -1.62
N PHE A 131 -7.47 13.99 -1.75
CA PHE A 131 -6.91 12.72 -1.32
C PHE A 131 -6.85 12.58 0.21
N PRO A 132 -7.10 11.40 0.77
CA PRO A 132 -6.71 11.11 2.14
C PRO A 132 -5.18 11.20 2.26
N PHE A 133 -4.69 11.86 3.29
CA PHE A 133 -3.25 12.05 3.49
C PHE A 133 -2.84 11.79 4.94
N ALA A 134 -1.59 11.43 5.13
CA ALA A 134 -0.99 11.26 6.45
C ALA A 134 -0.68 12.64 7.05
N ASN A 135 -1.19 12.88 8.27
CA ASN A 135 -1.01 14.13 9.01
C ASN A 135 -0.18 13.89 10.27
#